data_71cf97d8d9bf4ee2f1673b4dfd5e6662
#
_entry.id   71cf97d8d9bf4ee2f1673b4dfd5e6662
#
_cell.length_a   1.000
_cell.length_b   1.000
_cell.length_c   1.000
_cell.angle_alpha   90.00
_cell.angle_beta   90.00
_cell.angle_gamma   90.00
#
_symmetry.space_group_name_H-M   'P 1'
#
loop_
_entity.id
_entity.type
_entity.pdbx_description
1 polymer ?
#
loop_
_entity_poly.entity_id
_entity_poly.type
_entity_poly.pdbx_seq_one_letter_code
_entity_poly.pdbx_strand_id
1 'polypeptide(L)'
;MEARKAAFANRPKIWSLSRRTLMNQCPRAWILKYGFAKRQGGFNRHLRNISDWSSPWRLMQRALRGVIIDRMAAHSNGYDWIESDLAGKIRNRIIGAMARQKSVIEVIETRIGGTSDLRSQLAYKRINRLVEIACFRFHAAMKTNPLKDILNGKINRWHLFSRLNKTKFDDFELHISPDLVWYSGSTCHLLRFSVQGVSNPGEEKLLESMAMVNWACKQNGLPSNPERFIVENLYWNGGRWNIWREWSNQKYLDDSLSLIKSDLRAMVDLHYRLGLTCDLSQIPLAKSKRTCRNCGHRDTCPGGEDLKRARLEQSALEMAKASQKRN
;
A
#
# COMPACT_ATOMS: atom_id res chain seq x y z
N MET A 1 20.84 28.49 3.16
CA MET A 1 19.52 28.55 3.84
C MET A 1 18.38 28.65 2.85
N GLU A 2 18.49 29.45 1.77
CA GLU A 2 17.45 29.57 0.73
C GLU A 2 17.19 28.30 -0.06
N ALA A 3 18.21 27.56 -0.47
CA ALA A 3 18.04 26.28 -1.16
C ALA A 3 17.28 25.23 -0.30
N ARG A 4 17.41 25.29 1.02
CA ARG A 4 16.62 24.45 1.95
C ARG A 4 15.16 24.90 2.02
N LYS A 5 14.89 26.22 2.03
CA LYS A 5 13.52 26.76 1.98
C LYS A 5 12.81 26.40 0.68
N ALA A 6 13.51 26.44 -0.46
CA ALA A 6 12.97 26.04 -1.76
C ALA A 6 12.64 24.54 -1.84
N ALA A 7 13.40 23.66 -1.13
CA ALA A 7 13.12 22.22 -1.05
C ALA A 7 11.77 21.90 -0.41
N PHE A 8 11.29 22.78 0.45
CA PHE A 8 10.03 22.64 1.18
C PHE A 8 8.87 23.48 0.60
N ALA A 9 9.12 24.24 -0.45
CA ALA A 9 8.10 25.11 -1.05
C ALA A 9 6.95 24.34 -1.73
N ASN A 10 7.13 23.06 -2.09
CA ASN A 10 6.09 22.26 -2.69
C ASN A 10 5.23 21.58 -1.62
N ARG A 11 4.15 22.22 -1.23
CA ARG A 11 3.14 21.65 -0.33
C ARG A 11 2.64 20.30 -0.88
N PRO A 12 2.47 19.28 -0.01
CA PRO A 12 1.91 18.01 -0.44
C PRO A 12 0.48 18.19 -0.95
N LYS A 13 0.32 18.07 -2.27
CA LYS A 13 -0.97 18.22 -2.97
C LYS A 13 -1.60 16.89 -3.35
N ILE A 14 -0.99 15.77 -3.00
CA ILE A 14 -1.44 14.44 -3.41
C ILE A 14 -1.93 13.68 -2.19
N TRP A 15 -3.19 13.29 -2.21
CA TRP A 15 -3.75 12.34 -1.27
C TRP A 15 -3.84 10.94 -1.87
N SER A 16 -3.51 9.92 -1.11
CA SER A 16 -3.72 8.51 -1.43
C SER A 16 -3.78 7.67 -0.16
N LEU A 17 -4.44 6.52 -0.22
CA LEU A 17 -4.48 5.59 0.91
C LEU A 17 -3.10 5.21 1.45
N SER A 18 -2.13 4.99 0.56
CA SER A 18 -0.76 4.64 0.98
C SER A 18 -0.06 5.78 1.71
N ARG A 19 -0.29 7.04 1.32
CA ARG A 19 0.25 8.22 2.01
C ARG A 19 -0.40 8.40 3.37
N ARG A 20 -1.74 8.35 3.43
CA ARG A 20 -2.51 8.39 4.67
C ARG A 20 -2.09 7.29 5.65
N THR A 21 -2.11 6.03 5.20
CA THR A 21 -1.74 4.89 6.04
C THR A 21 -0.32 5.03 6.59
N LEU A 22 0.65 5.45 5.75
CA LEU A 22 2.03 5.64 6.20
C LEU A 22 2.14 6.78 7.22
N MET A 23 1.46 7.91 6.99
CA MET A 23 1.44 9.05 7.91
C MET A 23 0.85 8.66 9.27
N ASN A 24 -0.28 7.95 9.26
CA ASN A 24 -0.93 7.50 10.49
C ASN A 24 -0.12 6.44 11.25
N GLN A 25 0.62 5.59 10.53
CA GLN A 25 1.49 4.59 11.14
C GLN A 25 2.79 5.19 11.69
N CYS A 26 3.41 6.09 10.94
CA CYS A 26 4.66 6.74 11.30
C CYS A 26 4.87 8.03 10.51
N PRO A 27 4.63 9.20 11.12
CA PRO A 27 4.87 10.51 10.48
C PRO A 27 6.30 10.68 9.97
N ARG A 28 7.34 10.20 10.69
CA ARG A 28 8.74 10.23 10.22
C ARG A 28 8.95 9.42 8.95
N ALA A 29 8.42 8.20 8.88
CA ALA A 29 8.54 7.40 7.67
C ALA A 29 7.83 8.06 6.49
N TRP A 30 6.71 8.76 6.73
CA TRP A 30 6.03 9.54 5.71
C TRP A 30 6.90 10.69 5.20
N ILE A 31 7.52 11.47 6.10
CA ILE A 31 8.45 12.55 5.75
C ILE A 31 9.64 12.02 4.95
N LEU A 32 10.27 10.93 5.40
CA LEU A 32 11.41 10.32 4.72
C LEU A 32 11.07 9.84 3.30
N LYS A 33 9.82 9.45 3.08
CA LYS A 33 9.36 8.98 1.77
C LYS A 33 8.84 10.09 0.85
N TYR A 34 8.10 11.04 1.39
CA TYR A 34 7.35 12.02 0.61
C TYR A 34 7.68 13.49 0.92
N GLY A 35 8.33 13.76 2.05
CA GLY A 35 8.61 15.11 2.53
C GLY A 35 9.75 15.81 1.79
N PHE A 36 10.63 15.06 1.11
CA PHE A 36 11.75 15.64 0.39
C PHE A 36 11.49 15.68 -1.11
N ALA A 37 11.73 16.83 -1.75
CA ALA A 37 11.53 16.99 -3.18
C ALA A 37 12.46 16.10 -4.00
N LYS A 38 11.92 15.48 -5.05
CA LYS A 38 12.64 14.53 -5.91
C LYS A 38 13.87 15.12 -6.61
N ARG A 39 13.86 16.41 -6.90
CA ARG A 39 14.85 17.08 -7.76
C ARG A 39 16.00 17.76 -7.02
N GLN A 40 15.87 17.99 -5.73
CA GLN A 40 16.91 18.65 -4.98
C GLN A 40 17.75 17.59 -4.27
N GLY A 41 18.83 17.17 -4.95
CA GLY A 41 19.76 16.12 -4.55
C GLY A 41 20.51 16.36 -3.22
N GLY A 42 20.03 17.27 -2.39
CA GLY A 42 20.72 17.66 -1.17
C GLY A 42 20.41 16.83 0.05
N PHE A 43 19.24 16.20 0.16
CA PHE A 43 18.95 15.37 1.31
C PHE A 43 18.99 13.91 0.92
N ASN A 44 20.02 13.29 1.36
CA ASN A 44 20.41 11.89 1.35
C ASN A 44 19.53 10.97 0.46
N ARG A 45 19.86 10.86 -0.84
CA ARG A 45 19.28 9.93 -1.81
C ARG A 45 19.13 8.51 -1.25
N HIS A 46 20.03 8.13 -0.33
CA HIS A 46 20.02 6.83 0.32
C HIS A 46 18.83 6.64 1.26
N LEU A 47 18.46 7.67 2.06
CA LEU A 47 17.29 7.61 2.94
C LEU A 47 16.00 7.36 2.15
N ARG A 48 15.91 7.96 0.97
CA ARG A 48 14.77 7.74 0.10
C ARG A 48 14.73 6.31 -0.48
N ASN A 49 15.88 5.80 -0.90
CA ASN A 49 15.97 4.42 -1.40
C ASN A 49 15.54 3.42 -0.33
N ILE A 50 15.91 3.66 0.94
CA ILE A 50 15.48 2.85 2.07
C ILE A 50 13.96 2.89 2.27
N SER A 51 13.30 4.02 1.97
CA SER A 51 11.84 4.13 2.01
C SER A 51 11.12 3.22 0.99
N ASP A 52 11.83 2.73 -0.01
CA ASP A 52 11.31 1.80 -1.00
C ASP A 52 11.42 0.33 -0.56
N TRP A 53 12.00 0.06 0.62
CA TRP A 53 12.02 -1.27 1.20
C TRP A 53 10.61 -1.85 1.31
N SER A 54 10.48 -3.07 0.85
CA SER A 54 9.26 -3.85 0.94
C SER A 54 9.59 -5.28 1.36
N SER A 55 8.99 -5.73 2.45
CA SER A 55 9.16 -7.10 2.90
C SER A 55 8.71 -8.10 1.83
N PRO A 56 9.26 -9.33 1.81
CA PRO A 56 8.85 -10.38 0.87
C PRO A 56 7.34 -10.63 0.88
N TRP A 57 6.71 -10.52 2.04
CA TRP A 57 5.25 -10.61 2.17
C TRP A 57 4.51 -9.53 1.37
N ARG A 58 4.97 -8.28 1.45
CA ARG A 58 4.40 -7.19 0.64
C ARG A 58 4.67 -7.38 -0.86
N LEU A 59 5.82 -7.93 -1.23
CA LEU A 59 6.12 -8.25 -2.63
C LEU A 59 5.17 -9.32 -3.15
N MET A 60 4.92 -10.38 -2.38
CA MET A 60 3.94 -11.42 -2.72
C MET A 60 2.53 -10.84 -2.88
N GLN A 61 2.08 -9.97 -1.97
CA GLN A 61 0.77 -9.32 -2.08
C GLN A 61 0.62 -8.51 -3.37
N ARG A 62 1.67 -7.77 -3.76
CA ARG A 62 1.69 -7.01 -5.02
C ARG A 62 1.69 -7.94 -6.23
N ALA A 63 2.47 -9.02 -6.17
CA ALA A 63 2.53 -10.01 -7.25
C ALA A 63 1.17 -10.69 -7.45
N LEU A 64 0.53 -11.14 -6.37
CA LEU A 64 -0.79 -11.76 -6.41
C LEU A 64 -1.84 -10.82 -7.02
N ARG A 65 -1.91 -9.57 -6.52
CA ARG A 65 -2.82 -8.59 -7.11
C ARG A 65 -2.53 -8.37 -8.60
N GLY A 66 -1.25 -8.25 -8.96
CA GLY A 66 -0.85 -8.07 -10.35
C GLY A 66 -1.31 -9.22 -11.25
N VAL A 67 -1.17 -10.46 -10.80
CA VAL A 67 -1.58 -11.64 -11.57
C VAL A 67 -3.11 -11.76 -11.65
N ILE A 68 -3.86 -11.35 -10.61
CA ILE A 68 -5.34 -11.25 -10.71
C ILE A 68 -5.72 -10.26 -11.83
N ILE A 69 -5.09 -9.10 -11.87
CA ILE A 69 -5.34 -8.10 -12.92
C ILE A 69 -4.96 -8.64 -14.31
N ASP A 70 -3.81 -9.34 -14.44
CA ASP A 70 -3.37 -9.93 -15.70
C ASP A 70 -4.40 -10.97 -16.21
N ARG A 71 -4.95 -11.80 -15.31
CA ARG A 71 -5.99 -12.77 -15.66
C ARG A 71 -7.24 -12.09 -16.22
N MET A 72 -7.68 -11.02 -15.54
CA MET A 72 -8.83 -10.25 -15.98
C MET A 72 -8.53 -9.52 -17.31
N ALA A 73 -7.33 -8.96 -17.47
CA ALA A 73 -6.91 -8.33 -18.73
C ALA A 73 -6.83 -9.32 -19.89
N ALA A 74 -6.31 -10.53 -19.66
CA ALA A 74 -6.30 -11.59 -20.65
C ALA A 74 -7.73 -11.93 -21.12
N HIS A 75 -8.67 -12.08 -20.17
CA HIS A 75 -10.07 -12.34 -20.47
C HIS A 75 -10.71 -11.19 -21.28
N SER A 76 -10.46 -9.94 -20.90
CA SER A 76 -10.96 -8.76 -21.62
C SER A 76 -10.48 -8.68 -23.07
N ASN A 77 -9.26 -9.15 -23.32
CA ASN A 77 -8.62 -9.10 -24.65
C ASN A 77 -8.80 -10.39 -25.45
N GLY A 78 -9.57 -11.39 -24.93
CA GLY A 78 -9.77 -12.66 -25.60
C GLY A 78 -8.51 -13.54 -25.65
N TYR A 79 -7.53 -13.31 -24.78
CA TYR A 79 -6.30 -14.11 -24.72
C TYR A 79 -6.48 -15.35 -23.85
N ASP A 80 -5.89 -16.46 -24.26
CA ASP A 80 -5.85 -17.67 -23.47
C ASP A 80 -5.05 -17.48 -22.18
N TRP A 81 -5.58 -18.01 -21.12
CA TRP A 81 -4.91 -18.04 -19.83
C TRP A 81 -4.37 -19.45 -19.56
N ILE A 82 -3.04 -19.55 -19.51
CA ILE A 82 -2.37 -20.82 -19.23
C ILE A 82 -2.19 -20.95 -17.72
N GLU A 83 -2.98 -21.83 -17.11
CA GLU A 83 -3.04 -22.02 -15.65
C GLU A 83 -1.73 -22.57 -15.09
N SER A 84 -1.05 -23.48 -15.83
CA SER A 84 0.26 -24.03 -15.42
C SER A 84 1.35 -22.99 -15.23
N ASP A 85 1.23 -21.82 -15.87
CA ASP A 85 2.20 -20.72 -15.77
C ASP A 85 2.03 -19.83 -14.54
N LEU A 86 0.95 -20.02 -13.79
CA LEU A 86 0.59 -19.15 -12.68
C LEU A 86 1.75 -18.98 -11.66
N ALA A 87 2.31 -20.10 -11.22
CA ALA A 87 3.41 -20.09 -10.25
C ALA A 87 4.65 -19.37 -10.81
N GLY A 88 4.95 -19.57 -12.10
CA GLY A 88 6.03 -18.87 -12.82
C GLY A 88 5.77 -17.36 -12.89
N LYS A 89 4.57 -16.95 -13.27
CA LYS A 89 4.18 -15.52 -13.33
C LYS A 89 4.31 -14.82 -11.97
N ILE A 90 3.84 -15.46 -10.89
CA ILE A 90 3.96 -14.94 -9.52
C ILE A 90 5.42 -14.85 -9.11
N ARG A 91 6.19 -15.93 -9.32
CA ARG A 91 7.61 -16.00 -8.98
C ARG A 91 8.41 -14.91 -9.67
N ASN A 92 8.23 -14.74 -10.99
CA ASN A 92 8.93 -13.73 -11.78
C ASN A 92 8.64 -12.31 -11.28
N ARG A 93 7.39 -12.01 -10.91
CA ARG A 93 7.04 -10.71 -10.31
C ARG A 93 7.71 -10.48 -8.97
N ILE A 94 7.79 -11.51 -8.13
CA ILE A 94 8.47 -11.41 -6.83
C ILE A 94 9.98 -11.22 -7.04
N ILE A 95 10.62 -12.05 -7.88
CA ILE A 95 12.07 -12.00 -8.15
C ILE A 95 12.45 -10.67 -8.81
N GLY A 96 11.69 -10.22 -9.80
CA GLY A 96 11.93 -8.92 -10.45
C GLY A 96 11.83 -7.74 -9.47
N ALA A 97 10.91 -7.81 -8.51
CA ALA A 97 10.83 -6.81 -7.45
C ALA A 97 11.96 -6.92 -6.42
N MET A 98 12.49 -8.13 -6.20
CA MET A 98 13.60 -8.38 -5.26
C MET A 98 14.93 -7.78 -5.71
N ALA A 99 15.20 -7.66 -7.01
CA ALA A 99 16.40 -7.00 -7.50
C ALA A 99 16.53 -5.59 -6.90
N ARG A 100 15.43 -4.83 -6.89
CA ARG A 100 15.36 -3.52 -6.23
C ARG A 100 15.57 -3.59 -4.72
N GLN A 101 15.07 -4.63 -4.06
CA GLN A 101 15.25 -4.81 -2.62
C GLN A 101 16.69 -5.15 -2.26
N LYS A 102 17.41 -5.90 -3.09
CA LYS A 102 18.85 -6.17 -2.92
C LYS A 102 19.65 -4.87 -2.94
N SER A 103 19.40 -3.98 -3.89
CA SER A 103 20.06 -2.65 -3.93
C SER A 103 19.77 -1.82 -2.69
N VAL A 104 18.53 -1.90 -2.15
CA VAL A 104 18.18 -1.21 -0.90
C VAL A 104 18.94 -1.78 0.28
N ILE A 105 19.07 -3.11 0.38
CA ILE A 105 19.85 -3.78 1.42
C ILE A 105 21.32 -3.38 1.34
N GLU A 106 21.91 -3.39 0.14
CA GLU A 106 23.28 -2.98 -0.09
C GLU A 106 23.54 -1.55 0.41
N VAL A 107 22.63 -0.62 0.11
CA VAL A 107 22.72 0.76 0.63
C VAL A 107 22.66 0.79 2.15
N ILE A 108 21.80 -0.03 2.78
CA ILE A 108 21.69 -0.11 4.25
C ILE A 108 23.01 -0.65 4.84
N GLU A 109 23.55 -1.72 4.28
CA GLU A 109 24.76 -2.38 4.79
C GLU A 109 26.02 -1.52 4.60
N THR A 110 26.20 -0.92 3.40
CA THR A 110 27.44 -0.22 3.05
C THR A 110 27.48 1.25 3.50
N ARG A 111 26.33 1.93 3.54
CA ARG A 111 26.26 3.38 3.79
C ARG A 111 25.79 3.74 5.18
N ILE A 112 25.11 2.85 5.85
CA ILE A 112 24.42 3.12 7.11
C ILE A 112 24.95 2.20 8.22
N GLY A 113 25.73 1.17 7.88
CA GLY A 113 26.24 0.19 8.86
C GLY A 113 25.16 -0.68 9.49
N GLY A 114 24.02 -0.85 8.78
CA GLY A 114 22.91 -1.66 9.23
C GLY A 114 23.20 -3.18 9.16
N THR A 115 22.48 -3.98 9.92
CA THR A 115 22.67 -5.42 9.98
C THR A 115 22.02 -6.14 8.80
N SER A 116 22.62 -7.26 8.38
CA SER A 116 22.20 -8.12 7.28
C SER A 116 20.90 -8.93 7.51
N ASP A 117 20.17 -8.70 8.63
CA ASP A 117 18.91 -9.40 8.93
C ASP A 117 17.89 -9.34 7.78
N LEU A 118 17.88 -8.25 7.02
CA LEU A 118 17.01 -8.10 5.86
C LEU A 118 17.39 -9.04 4.71
N ARG A 119 18.67 -9.41 4.56
CA ARG A 119 19.15 -10.29 3.49
C ARG A 119 18.62 -11.71 3.64
N SER A 120 18.56 -12.22 4.87
CA SER A 120 18.00 -13.55 5.16
C SER A 120 16.52 -13.68 4.80
N GLN A 121 15.78 -12.55 4.79
CA GLN A 121 14.38 -12.52 4.41
C GLN A 121 14.16 -12.79 2.92
N LEU A 122 15.18 -12.58 2.08
CA LEU A 122 15.13 -12.81 0.63
C LEU A 122 15.57 -14.24 0.23
N ALA A 123 15.69 -15.17 1.17
CA ALA A 123 16.09 -16.54 0.88
C ALA A 123 15.11 -17.25 -0.06
N TYR A 124 15.66 -18.03 -1.01
CA TYR A 124 14.90 -18.71 -2.07
C TYR A 124 13.80 -19.65 -1.51
N LYS A 125 14.09 -20.39 -0.44
CA LYS A 125 13.12 -21.28 0.24
C LYS A 125 11.89 -20.52 0.73
N ARG A 126 12.11 -19.31 1.26
CA ARG A 126 11.01 -18.44 1.73
C ARG A 126 10.14 -17.94 0.58
N ILE A 127 10.75 -17.67 -0.58
CA ILE A 127 10.04 -17.22 -1.77
C ILE A 127 9.13 -18.30 -2.32
N ASN A 128 9.59 -19.54 -2.41
CA ASN A 128 8.76 -20.65 -2.86
C ASN A 128 7.49 -20.79 -2.02
N ARG A 129 7.63 -20.68 -0.69
CA ARG A 129 6.48 -20.68 0.21
C ARG A 129 5.50 -19.53 -0.06
N LEU A 130 6.01 -18.35 -0.38
CA LEU A 130 5.16 -17.21 -0.73
C LEU A 130 4.45 -17.39 -2.07
N VAL A 131 5.10 -18.04 -3.04
CA VAL A 131 4.49 -18.39 -4.33
C VAL A 131 3.33 -19.37 -4.11
N GLU A 132 3.51 -20.42 -3.32
CA GLU A 132 2.45 -21.39 -2.97
C GLU A 132 1.24 -20.68 -2.35
N ILE A 133 1.48 -19.83 -1.36
CA ILE A 133 0.41 -19.04 -0.71
C ILE A 133 -0.31 -18.15 -1.73
N ALA A 134 0.43 -17.53 -2.63
CA ALA A 134 -0.16 -16.65 -3.64
C ALA A 134 -0.99 -17.43 -4.67
N CYS A 135 -0.53 -18.61 -5.13
CA CYS A 135 -1.30 -19.48 -6.01
C CYS A 135 -2.61 -19.91 -5.36
N PHE A 136 -2.55 -20.38 -4.11
CA PHE A 136 -3.76 -20.76 -3.35
C PHE A 136 -4.76 -19.60 -3.26
N ARG A 137 -4.29 -18.40 -2.90
CA ARG A 137 -5.15 -17.22 -2.83
C ARG A 137 -5.68 -16.77 -4.19
N PHE A 138 -4.90 -16.95 -5.26
CA PHE A 138 -5.35 -16.66 -6.62
C PHE A 138 -6.53 -17.54 -7.02
N HIS A 139 -6.41 -18.85 -6.88
CA HIS A 139 -7.50 -19.79 -7.21
C HIS A 139 -8.76 -19.49 -6.37
N ALA A 140 -8.58 -19.18 -5.10
CA ALA A 140 -9.69 -18.78 -4.25
C ALA A 140 -10.33 -17.45 -4.69
N ALA A 141 -9.55 -16.48 -5.20
CA ALA A 141 -10.07 -15.22 -5.74
C ALA A 141 -10.93 -15.44 -6.98
N MET A 142 -10.49 -16.29 -7.91
CA MET A 142 -11.22 -16.60 -9.15
C MET A 142 -12.59 -17.26 -8.90
N LYS A 143 -12.80 -17.81 -7.69
CA LYS A 143 -14.09 -18.41 -7.27
C LYS A 143 -15.04 -17.38 -6.63
N THR A 144 -14.60 -16.14 -6.39
CA THR A 144 -15.47 -15.10 -5.83
C THR A 144 -16.46 -14.57 -6.87
N ASN A 145 -17.67 -14.23 -6.43
CA ASN A 145 -18.76 -13.89 -7.34
C ASN A 145 -18.43 -12.82 -8.37
N PRO A 146 -17.88 -11.63 -8.06
CA PRO A 146 -17.67 -10.66 -9.13
C PRO A 146 -16.67 -11.17 -10.19
N LEU A 147 -15.58 -11.83 -9.79
CA LEU A 147 -14.58 -12.32 -10.74
C LEU A 147 -15.09 -13.54 -11.52
N LYS A 148 -15.72 -14.51 -10.83
CA LYS A 148 -16.31 -15.69 -11.45
C LYS A 148 -17.38 -15.30 -12.46
N ASP A 149 -18.26 -14.36 -12.11
CA ASP A 149 -19.37 -13.96 -12.97
C ASP A 149 -18.91 -13.20 -14.21
N ILE A 150 -17.83 -12.43 -14.11
CA ILE A 150 -17.15 -11.81 -15.24
C ILE A 150 -16.54 -12.88 -16.15
N LEU A 151 -15.76 -13.81 -15.59
CA LEU A 151 -15.08 -14.85 -16.36
C LEU A 151 -16.05 -15.82 -17.05
N ASN A 152 -17.24 -16.01 -16.49
CA ASN A 152 -18.32 -16.82 -17.08
C ASN A 152 -19.23 -16.03 -18.02
N GLY A 153 -18.93 -14.76 -18.31
CA GLY A 153 -19.74 -13.92 -19.22
C GLY A 153 -21.10 -13.48 -18.66
N LYS A 154 -21.37 -13.66 -17.35
CA LYS A 154 -22.59 -13.17 -16.71
C LYS A 154 -22.57 -11.67 -16.52
N ILE A 155 -21.37 -11.10 -16.33
CA ILE A 155 -21.12 -9.66 -16.26
C ILE A 155 -20.34 -9.27 -17.51
N ASN A 156 -21.02 -8.63 -18.48
CA ASN A 156 -20.43 -8.28 -19.77
C ASN A 156 -19.91 -6.86 -19.82
N ARG A 157 -20.41 -5.98 -18.94
CA ARG A 157 -19.99 -4.57 -18.90
C ARG A 157 -19.10 -4.32 -17.70
N TRP A 158 -17.79 -4.30 -17.95
CA TRP A 158 -16.79 -4.08 -16.92
C TRP A 158 -15.49 -3.54 -17.52
N HIS A 159 -14.64 -2.89 -16.71
CA HIS A 159 -13.37 -2.28 -17.11
C HIS A 159 -12.33 -2.39 -16.00
N LEU A 160 -11.05 -2.55 -16.37
CA LEU A 160 -9.92 -2.44 -15.47
C LEU A 160 -9.46 -1.01 -15.35
N PHE A 161 -9.07 -0.61 -14.14
CA PHE A 161 -8.50 0.69 -13.88
C PHE A 161 -7.08 0.56 -13.31
N SER A 162 -6.18 1.44 -13.75
CA SER A 162 -4.86 1.58 -13.12
C SER A 162 -4.98 2.32 -11.80
N ARG A 163 -4.35 1.79 -10.74
CA ARG A 163 -4.22 2.53 -9.47
C ARG A 163 -3.42 3.83 -9.57
N LEU A 164 -2.79 4.08 -10.70
CA LEU A 164 -2.10 5.32 -10.98
C LEU A 164 -3.04 6.41 -11.53
N ASN A 165 -4.27 6.05 -11.89
CA ASN A 165 -5.26 7.01 -12.32
C ASN A 165 -5.59 7.95 -11.17
N LYS A 166 -5.48 9.23 -11.47
CA LYS A 166 -5.68 10.31 -10.52
C LYS A 166 -6.78 11.23 -10.98
N THR A 167 -7.41 11.90 -10.04
CA THR A 167 -8.36 12.97 -10.30
C THR A 167 -7.86 14.24 -9.65
N LYS A 168 -7.95 15.33 -10.36
CA LYS A 168 -7.62 16.66 -9.84
C LYS A 168 -8.88 17.27 -9.21
N PHE A 169 -8.75 17.69 -7.98
CA PHE A 169 -9.65 18.62 -7.31
C PHE A 169 -8.97 19.99 -7.29
N ASP A 170 -9.68 21.02 -6.89
CA ASP A 170 -9.22 22.42 -7.02
C ASP A 170 -7.78 22.64 -6.55
N ASP A 171 -7.45 22.13 -5.37
CA ASP A 171 -6.16 22.34 -4.70
C ASP A 171 -5.34 21.06 -4.47
N PHE A 172 -5.87 19.87 -4.81
CA PHE A 172 -5.19 18.61 -4.60
C PHE A 172 -5.48 17.56 -5.68
N GLU A 173 -4.66 16.52 -5.71
CA GLU A 173 -4.84 15.32 -6.53
C GLU A 173 -5.25 14.12 -5.66
N LEU A 174 -6.29 13.42 -6.08
CA LEU A 174 -6.83 12.24 -5.43
C LEU A 174 -6.42 10.97 -6.18
N HIS A 175 -5.64 10.09 -5.51
CA HIS A 175 -5.15 8.84 -6.06
C HIS A 175 -5.79 7.65 -5.32
N ILE A 176 -7.00 7.26 -5.74
CA ILE A 176 -7.77 6.19 -5.09
C ILE A 176 -8.62 5.36 -6.07
N SER A 177 -8.19 5.25 -7.31
CA SER A 177 -8.93 4.46 -8.31
C SER A 177 -9.23 3.03 -7.85
N PRO A 178 -10.36 2.42 -8.27
CA PRO A 178 -10.63 1.00 -8.11
C PRO A 178 -9.63 0.15 -8.91
N ASP A 179 -9.65 -1.14 -8.73
CA ASP A 179 -8.93 -2.10 -9.58
C ASP A 179 -9.77 -2.50 -10.80
N LEU A 180 -11.08 -2.55 -10.59
CA LEU A 180 -12.06 -2.96 -11.60
C LEU A 180 -13.37 -2.22 -11.34
N VAL A 181 -14.06 -1.88 -12.43
CA VAL A 181 -15.43 -1.35 -12.42
C VAL A 181 -16.32 -2.29 -13.20
N TRP A 182 -17.51 -2.57 -12.71
CA TRP A 182 -18.51 -3.35 -13.40
C TRP A 182 -19.92 -2.78 -13.17
N TYR A 183 -20.88 -3.20 -14.00
CA TYR A 183 -22.22 -2.65 -13.97
C TYR A 183 -23.26 -3.74 -13.77
N SER A 184 -24.26 -3.45 -12.94
CA SER A 184 -25.49 -4.22 -12.78
C SER A 184 -26.67 -3.26 -13.02
N GLY A 185 -27.30 -3.37 -14.19
CA GLY A 185 -28.30 -2.40 -14.62
C GLY A 185 -27.71 -0.97 -14.65
N SER A 186 -28.31 -0.05 -13.89
CA SER A 186 -27.85 1.34 -13.77
C SER A 186 -26.78 1.56 -12.70
N THR A 187 -26.50 0.54 -11.87
CA THR A 187 -25.57 0.62 -10.75
C THR A 187 -24.14 0.35 -11.22
N CYS A 188 -23.20 1.18 -10.78
CA CYS A 188 -21.78 1.08 -11.06
C CYS A 188 -21.03 0.58 -9.80
N HIS A 189 -20.38 -0.56 -9.90
CA HIS A 189 -19.63 -1.19 -8.82
C HIS A 189 -18.15 -0.88 -8.94
N LEU A 190 -17.56 -0.31 -7.90
CA LEU A 190 -16.14 0.02 -7.81
C LEU A 190 -15.44 -1.05 -6.97
N LEU A 191 -14.79 -2.01 -7.62
CA LEU A 191 -14.15 -3.13 -6.95
C LEU A 191 -12.68 -2.84 -6.67
N ARG A 192 -12.24 -3.10 -5.42
CA ARG A 192 -10.85 -3.00 -4.99
C ARG A 192 -10.37 -4.27 -4.32
N PHE A 193 -9.14 -4.71 -4.69
CA PHE A 193 -8.51 -5.88 -4.09
C PHE A 193 -7.64 -5.50 -2.89
N SER A 194 -7.90 -6.13 -1.76
CA SER A 194 -7.09 -6.06 -0.54
C SER A 194 -6.58 -7.46 -0.19
N VAL A 195 -5.36 -7.80 -0.61
CA VAL A 195 -4.77 -9.14 -0.39
C VAL A 195 -4.59 -9.47 1.10
N GLN A 196 -4.69 -8.47 1.95
CA GLN A 196 -4.80 -8.61 3.40
C GLN A 196 -5.80 -7.58 3.90
N GLY A 197 -6.87 -8.04 4.50
CA GLY A 197 -7.94 -7.20 5.03
C GLY A 197 -8.09 -7.34 6.54
N VAL A 198 -8.94 -6.50 7.11
CA VAL A 198 -9.38 -6.54 8.51
C VAL A 198 -10.79 -7.12 8.57
N SER A 199 -11.13 -7.81 9.66
CA SER A 199 -12.42 -8.49 9.83
C SER A 199 -13.59 -7.53 9.92
N ASN A 200 -13.38 -6.36 10.56
CA ASN A 200 -14.39 -5.31 10.73
C ASN A 200 -13.82 -4.00 10.18
N PRO A 201 -14.20 -3.61 8.97
CA PRO A 201 -13.88 -2.28 8.46
C PRO A 201 -14.67 -1.26 9.27
N GLY A 202 -13.96 -0.39 10.00
CA GLY A 202 -14.56 0.72 10.74
C GLY A 202 -14.93 1.89 9.83
N GLU A 203 -15.43 2.95 10.44
CA GLU A 203 -15.85 4.21 9.78
C GLU A 203 -14.73 4.78 8.87
N GLU A 204 -13.48 4.70 9.31
CA GLU A 204 -12.32 5.10 8.49
C GLU A 204 -12.31 4.42 7.12
N LYS A 205 -12.67 3.13 7.06
CA LYS A 205 -12.70 2.35 5.82
C LYS A 205 -13.88 2.75 4.94
N LEU A 206 -15.00 3.10 5.56
CA LEU A 206 -16.16 3.66 4.89
C LEU A 206 -15.80 4.98 4.20
N LEU A 207 -15.16 5.91 4.93
CA LEU A 207 -14.74 7.20 4.37
C LEU A 207 -13.71 7.04 3.24
N GLU A 208 -12.79 6.07 3.35
CA GLU A 208 -11.88 5.72 2.26
C GLU A 208 -12.64 5.22 1.02
N SER A 209 -13.73 4.47 1.21
CA SER A 209 -14.57 3.99 0.11
C SER A 209 -15.35 5.13 -0.55
N MET A 210 -15.86 6.06 0.24
CA MET A 210 -16.53 7.26 -0.28
C MET A 210 -15.55 8.19 -1.03
N ALA A 211 -14.29 8.25 -0.60
CA ALA A 211 -13.25 8.94 -1.37
C ALA A 211 -13.07 8.33 -2.78
N MET A 212 -13.27 7.02 -2.94
CA MET A 212 -13.24 6.37 -4.27
C MET A 212 -14.45 6.76 -5.12
N VAL A 213 -15.63 6.92 -4.52
CA VAL A 213 -16.81 7.44 -5.23
C VAL A 213 -16.57 8.88 -5.68
N ASN A 214 -16.04 9.75 -4.80
CA ASN A 214 -15.65 11.12 -5.16
C ASN A 214 -14.65 11.14 -6.34
N TRP A 215 -13.70 10.20 -6.37
CA TRP A 215 -12.80 10.02 -7.52
C TRP A 215 -13.58 9.61 -8.76
N ALA A 216 -14.48 8.62 -8.65
CA ALA A 216 -15.21 8.05 -9.77
C ALA A 216 -16.14 9.06 -10.45
N CYS A 217 -16.85 9.88 -9.69
CA CYS A 217 -17.72 10.94 -10.23
C CYS A 217 -17.00 11.98 -11.12
N LYS A 218 -15.69 12.05 -11.03
CA LYS A 218 -14.85 12.94 -11.85
C LYS A 218 -14.19 12.25 -13.04
N GLN A 219 -14.47 10.94 -13.26
CA GLN A 219 -13.89 10.19 -14.36
C GLN A 219 -14.81 10.21 -15.57
N ASN A 220 -14.24 10.47 -16.75
CA ASN A 220 -14.96 10.32 -18.00
C ASN A 220 -15.39 8.85 -18.19
N GLY A 221 -16.64 8.64 -18.61
CA GLY A 221 -17.20 7.32 -18.86
C GLY A 221 -17.77 6.61 -17.62
N LEU A 222 -17.66 7.21 -16.43
CA LEU A 222 -18.36 6.76 -15.23
C LEU A 222 -19.56 7.69 -14.93
N PRO A 223 -20.55 7.22 -14.12
CA PRO A 223 -21.66 8.06 -13.71
C PRO A 223 -21.18 9.29 -12.94
N SER A 224 -21.80 10.44 -13.15
CA SER A 224 -21.56 11.64 -12.34
C SER A 224 -22.40 11.68 -11.06
N ASN A 225 -23.55 10.97 -11.04
CA ASN A 225 -24.40 10.85 -9.85
C ASN A 225 -23.80 9.83 -8.87
N PRO A 226 -23.39 10.26 -7.66
CA PRO A 226 -22.80 9.38 -6.66
C PRO A 226 -23.74 8.26 -6.19
N GLU A 227 -25.05 8.44 -6.19
CA GLU A 227 -26.03 7.43 -5.76
C GLU A 227 -26.01 6.15 -6.61
N ARG A 228 -25.40 6.24 -7.79
CA ARG A 228 -25.27 5.10 -8.71
C ARG A 228 -24.07 4.20 -8.39
N PHE A 229 -23.33 4.46 -7.33
CA PHE A 229 -22.14 3.68 -7.01
C PHE A 229 -22.32 2.78 -5.80
N ILE A 230 -21.75 1.58 -5.93
CA ILE A 230 -21.46 0.68 -4.81
C ILE A 230 -19.96 0.47 -4.79
N VAL A 231 -19.33 0.63 -3.63
CA VAL A 231 -17.93 0.27 -3.42
C VAL A 231 -17.85 -1.15 -2.89
N GLU A 232 -17.07 -1.99 -3.56
CA GLU A 232 -16.82 -3.37 -3.17
C GLU A 232 -15.34 -3.54 -2.81
N ASN A 233 -15.07 -3.95 -1.59
CA ASN A 233 -13.72 -4.32 -1.17
C ASN A 233 -13.65 -5.84 -1.07
N LEU A 234 -12.94 -6.46 -2.02
CA LEU A 234 -12.63 -7.88 -1.98
C LEU A 234 -11.33 -8.05 -1.17
N TYR A 235 -11.41 -8.68 -0.01
CA TYR A 235 -10.28 -8.78 0.91
C TYR A 235 -10.07 -10.18 1.44
N TRP A 236 -8.78 -10.52 1.66
CA TRP A 236 -8.38 -11.79 2.24
C TRP A 236 -8.33 -11.72 3.75
N ASN A 237 -9.15 -12.51 4.44
CA ASN A 237 -9.12 -12.64 5.89
C ASN A 237 -9.68 -14.01 6.32
N GLY A 238 -9.19 -14.57 7.41
CA GLY A 238 -9.69 -15.84 7.95
C GLY A 238 -9.57 -17.02 6.98
N GLY A 239 -8.54 -17.04 6.11
CA GLY A 239 -8.31 -18.15 5.16
C GLY A 239 -9.15 -18.08 3.88
N ARG A 240 -9.96 -17.05 3.67
CA ARG A 240 -10.84 -16.88 2.53
C ARG A 240 -10.92 -15.44 2.03
N TRP A 241 -11.42 -15.27 0.81
CA TRP A 241 -11.83 -13.97 0.29
C TRP A 241 -13.21 -13.62 0.82
N ASN A 242 -13.37 -12.40 1.27
CA ASN A 242 -14.60 -11.81 1.74
C ASN A 242 -14.88 -10.55 0.93
N ILE A 243 -16.14 -10.18 0.77
CA ILE A 243 -16.56 -8.95 0.12
C ILE A 243 -17.26 -8.09 1.16
N TRP A 244 -16.81 -6.86 1.24
CA TRP A 244 -17.50 -5.81 1.97
C TRP A 244 -18.05 -4.79 0.97
N ARG A 245 -19.33 -4.46 1.10
CA ARG A 245 -20.05 -3.57 0.19
C ARG A 245 -20.56 -2.36 0.93
N GLU A 246 -20.42 -1.20 0.29
CA GLU A 246 -20.96 0.05 0.77
C GLU A 246 -21.65 0.81 -0.35
N TRP A 247 -22.85 1.22 -0.09
CA TRP A 247 -23.58 2.16 -0.94
C TRP A 247 -23.06 3.57 -0.70
N SER A 248 -23.01 4.35 -1.75
CA SER A 248 -22.68 5.75 -1.58
C SER A 248 -23.78 6.47 -0.83
N ASN A 249 -23.37 7.42 0.02
CA ASN A 249 -24.26 8.24 0.83
C ASN A 249 -23.68 9.65 0.86
N GLN A 250 -24.52 10.67 0.62
CA GLN A 250 -24.06 12.06 0.49
C GLN A 250 -23.32 12.54 1.75
N LYS A 251 -23.84 12.25 2.93
CA LYS A 251 -23.16 12.60 4.18
C LYS A 251 -21.74 12.04 4.26
N TYR A 252 -21.57 10.77 3.97
CA TYR A 252 -20.24 10.12 4.00
C TYR A 252 -19.31 10.57 2.85
N LEU A 253 -19.87 11.04 1.73
CA LEU A 253 -19.08 11.67 0.67
C LEU A 253 -18.46 12.98 1.16
N ASP A 254 -19.25 13.83 1.83
CA ASP A 254 -18.80 15.11 2.39
C ASP A 254 -17.80 14.89 3.52
N ASP A 255 -18.09 13.93 4.42
CA ASP A 255 -17.19 13.52 5.50
C ASP A 255 -15.85 12.99 4.94
N SER A 256 -15.87 12.24 3.83
CA SER A 256 -14.66 11.76 3.17
C SER A 256 -13.81 12.89 2.59
N LEU A 257 -14.42 13.90 1.99
CA LEU A 257 -13.69 15.10 1.52
C LEU A 257 -13.10 15.89 2.69
N SER A 258 -13.83 15.99 3.79
CA SER A 258 -13.35 16.62 5.01
C SER A 258 -12.16 15.88 5.61
N LEU A 259 -12.21 14.53 5.63
CA LEU A 259 -11.10 13.69 6.02
C LEU A 259 -9.86 13.91 5.13
N ILE A 260 -10.04 13.93 3.79
CA ILE A 260 -8.95 14.17 2.85
C ILE A 260 -8.29 15.53 3.10
N LYS A 261 -9.09 16.59 3.27
CA LYS A 261 -8.60 17.94 3.58
C LYS A 261 -7.85 17.99 4.91
N SER A 262 -8.36 17.29 5.94
CA SER A 262 -7.70 17.17 7.24
C SER A 262 -6.34 16.46 7.13
N ASP A 263 -6.29 15.33 6.42
CA ASP A 263 -5.04 14.59 6.16
C ASP A 263 -4.02 15.46 5.42
N LEU A 264 -4.44 16.19 4.39
CA LEU A 264 -3.56 17.08 3.63
C LEU A 264 -3.01 18.22 4.50
N ARG A 265 -3.84 18.81 5.38
CA ARG A 265 -3.38 19.80 6.36
C ARG A 265 -2.33 19.21 7.29
N ALA A 266 -2.57 18.02 7.85
CA ALA A 266 -1.61 17.34 8.69
C ALA A 266 -0.29 17.03 7.95
N MET A 267 -0.36 16.63 6.66
CA MET A 267 0.82 16.43 5.82
C MET A 267 1.60 17.75 5.60
N VAL A 268 0.89 18.86 5.40
CA VAL A 268 1.51 20.19 5.26
C VAL A 268 2.18 20.63 6.56
N ASP A 269 1.52 20.40 7.70
CA ASP A 269 2.07 20.75 9.02
C ASP A 269 3.35 19.96 9.34
N LEU A 270 3.37 18.66 9.04
CA LEU A 270 4.57 17.84 9.18
C LEU A 270 5.72 18.37 8.30
N HIS A 271 5.39 18.73 7.08
CA HIS A 271 6.35 19.29 6.12
C HIS A 271 6.90 20.63 6.58
N TYR A 272 6.04 21.47 7.12
CA TYR A 272 6.40 22.78 7.67
C TYR A 272 7.32 22.64 8.91
N ARG A 273 6.96 21.76 9.87
CA ARG A 273 7.79 21.50 11.06
C ARG A 273 9.20 21.05 10.68
N LEU A 274 9.32 20.12 9.72
CA LEU A 274 10.62 19.69 9.23
C LEU A 274 11.39 20.85 8.58
N GLY A 275 10.72 21.72 7.81
CA GLY A 275 11.32 22.89 7.15
C GLY A 275 11.90 23.91 8.13
N LEU A 276 11.29 24.07 9.31
CA LEU A 276 11.78 24.97 10.35
C LEU A 276 13.03 24.44 11.05
N THR A 277 13.04 23.17 11.41
CA THR A 277 14.08 22.60 12.26
C THR A 277 15.13 21.81 11.49
N CYS A 278 14.77 21.24 10.34
CA CYS A 278 15.53 20.20 9.63
C CYS A 278 15.88 18.99 10.52
N ASP A 279 15.23 18.86 11.66
CA ASP A 279 15.49 17.84 12.66
C ASP A 279 14.33 16.83 12.70
N LEU A 280 14.63 15.60 12.29
CA LEU A 280 13.66 14.50 12.30
C LEU A 280 13.22 14.10 13.72
N SER A 281 13.98 14.46 14.75
CA SER A 281 13.62 14.16 16.14
C SER A 281 12.35 14.89 16.56
N GLN A 282 12.06 16.04 15.97
CA GLN A 282 10.86 16.85 16.21
C GLN A 282 9.59 16.25 15.56
N ILE A 283 9.75 15.30 14.67
CA ILE A 283 8.61 14.62 14.02
C ILE A 283 8.20 13.41 14.87
N PRO A 284 6.92 13.20 15.16
CA PRO A 284 6.47 12.10 16.01
C PRO A 284 6.89 10.72 15.48
N LEU A 285 7.26 9.84 16.39
CA LEU A 285 7.56 8.43 16.11
C LEU A 285 6.28 7.63 15.82
N ALA A 286 6.47 6.41 15.33
CA ALA A 286 5.39 5.45 15.16
C ALA A 286 4.69 5.14 16.49
N LYS A 287 3.35 5.08 16.48
CA LYS A 287 2.53 4.71 17.63
C LYS A 287 2.77 3.25 18.11
N SER A 288 3.30 2.39 17.24
CA SER A 288 3.47 0.96 17.50
C SER A 288 4.90 0.50 17.21
N LYS A 289 5.50 -0.21 18.18
CA LYS A 289 6.80 -0.90 18.03
C LYS A 289 6.82 -1.86 16.83
N ARG A 290 5.68 -2.49 16.51
CA ARG A 290 5.53 -3.38 15.35
C ARG A 290 5.77 -2.65 14.02
N THR A 291 5.36 -1.38 13.91
CA THR A 291 5.61 -0.55 12.72
C THR A 291 7.12 -0.36 12.52
N CYS A 292 7.86 -0.06 13.59
CA CYS A 292 9.31 0.11 13.53
C CYS A 292 10.05 -1.19 13.20
N ARG A 293 9.58 -2.34 13.67
CA ARG A 293 10.22 -3.65 13.41
C ARG A 293 10.39 -3.92 11.91
N ASN A 294 9.43 -3.49 11.08
CA ASN A 294 9.43 -3.71 9.64
C ASN A 294 9.84 -2.47 8.83
N CYS A 295 10.35 -1.44 9.49
CA CYS A 295 10.76 -0.19 8.86
C CYS A 295 12.20 -0.30 8.33
N GLY A 296 12.44 0.10 7.08
CA GLY A 296 13.78 0.16 6.51
C GLY A 296 14.67 1.22 7.19
N HIS A 297 14.08 2.25 7.80
CA HIS A 297 14.80 3.33 8.49
C HIS A 297 15.08 3.05 9.97
N ARG A 298 14.73 1.88 10.48
CA ARG A 298 14.78 1.59 11.92
C ARG A 298 16.14 1.88 12.57
N ASP A 299 17.23 1.61 11.84
CA ASP A 299 18.59 1.69 12.36
C ASP A 299 19.19 3.11 12.27
N THR A 300 18.55 4.00 11.51
CA THR A 300 18.99 5.39 11.28
C THR A 300 17.99 6.43 11.76
N CYS A 301 16.87 5.99 12.32
CA CYS A 301 15.83 6.90 12.77
C CYS A 301 16.23 7.53 14.12
N PRO A 302 16.37 8.87 14.21
CA PRO A 302 16.66 9.55 15.46
C PRO A 302 15.62 9.21 16.54
N GLY A 303 16.04 8.97 17.77
CA GLY A 303 15.16 8.51 18.86
C GLY A 303 14.75 7.03 18.75
N GLY A 304 15.36 6.28 17.82
CA GLY A 304 15.16 4.84 17.69
C GLY A 304 15.97 3.99 18.67
N GLU A 305 16.88 4.59 19.44
CA GLU A 305 17.78 3.91 20.37
C GLU A 305 17.03 3.07 21.41
N ASP A 306 16.01 3.63 22.04
CA ASP A 306 15.17 2.88 23.01
C ASP A 306 14.39 1.76 22.36
N LEU A 307 13.94 1.96 21.12
CA LEU A 307 13.29 0.90 20.32
C LEU A 307 14.27 -0.18 19.92
N LYS A 308 15.55 0.15 19.67
CA LYS A 308 16.61 -0.80 19.36
C LYS A 308 16.92 -1.65 20.59
N ARG A 309 17.07 -1.04 21.77
CA ARG A 309 17.28 -1.72 23.05
C ARG A 309 16.12 -2.67 23.38
N ALA A 310 14.89 -2.20 23.34
CA ALA A 310 13.70 -3.03 23.58
C ALA A 310 13.56 -4.22 22.61
N ARG A 311 14.12 -4.12 21.39
CA ARG A 311 14.15 -5.24 20.45
C ARG A 311 15.20 -6.27 20.77
N LEU A 312 16.39 -5.84 21.18
CA LEU A 312 17.47 -6.73 21.60
C LEU A 312 17.00 -7.53 22.81
N GLU A 313 16.36 -6.89 23.77
CA GLU A 313 15.78 -7.53 24.95
C GLU A 313 14.70 -8.55 24.57
N GLN A 314 13.77 -8.18 23.66
CA GLN A 314 12.73 -9.10 23.20
C GLN A 314 13.30 -10.29 22.42
N SER A 315 14.30 -10.06 21.56
CA SER A 315 14.97 -11.14 20.82
C SER A 315 15.73 -12.08 21.74
N ALA A 316 16.38 -11.56 22.78
CA ALA A 316 17.04 -12.36 23.80
C ALA A 316 16.04 -13.22 24.59
N LEU A 317 14.89 -12.65 24.97
CA LEU A 317 13.80 -13.37 25.63
C LEU A 317 13.18 -14.47 24.74
N GLU A 318 13.00 -14.20 23.45
CA GLU A 318 12.47 -15.20 22.50
C GLU A 318 13.47 -16.36 22.29
N MET A 319 14.78 -16.07 22.23
CA MET A 319 15.82 -17.08 22.17
C MET A 319 15.89 -17.93 23.46
N ALA A 320 15.83 -17.30 24.63
CA ALA A 320 15.81 -18.01 25.91
C ALA A 320 14.60 -18.96 26.03
N LYS A 321 13.39 -18.50 25.62
CA LYS A 321 12.20 -19.35 25.59
C LYS A 321 12.30 -20.51 24.60
N ALA A 322 12.96 -20.30 23.46
CA ALA A 322 13.18 -21.35 22.48
C ALA A 322 14.17 -22.40 22.95
N SER A 323 15.18 -21.99 23.72
CA SER A 323 16.15 -22.90 24.33
C SER A 323 15.52 -23.77 25.45
N GLN A 324 14.64 -23.18 26.28
CA GLN A 324 13.89 -23.90 27.31
C GLN A 324 12.89 -24.94 26.77
N LYS A 325 12.40 -24.76 25.54
CA LYS A 325 11.49 -25.73 24.89
C LYS A 325 12.22 -26.91 24.22
N ARG A 326 13.55 -26.84 24.13
CA ARG A 326 14.39 -27.91 23.54
C ARG A 326 15.04 -28.83 24.56
N ASN A 327 15.00 -28.45 25.80
CA ASN A 327 15.34 -29.26 26.97
C ASN A 327 14.07 -29.82 27.63
#